data_153612a40fa31f04dc3f7591de09bb90
#
_entry.id   153612a40fa31f04dc3f7591de09bb90
#
_cell.length_a   1.000
_cell.length_b   1.000
_cell.length_c   1.000
_cell.angle_alpha   90.00
_cell.angle_beta   90.00
_cell.angle_gamma   90.00
#
_symmetry.space_group_name_H-M   'P 1'
#
loop_
_entity.id
_entity.type
_entity.pdbx_description
1 polymer ?
#
loop_
_entity_poly.entity_id
_entity_poly.type
_entity_poly.pdbx_seq_one_letter_code
_entity_poly.pdbx_strand_id
1 'polypeptide(L)'
;MEQNIWIQDGNTFMKGSATTKAHPEGLPKGIYEVKESMTGYYLNRLGDSFVFNYKLYGINNEFIDHFVKTYNNTTGNLGVLFNGIKGTGKTVTAEELCNRLKLPVIIVKSCKGEDDMLEFLATQINFDCIFFFDEYEKEFKESSSVLSFMDGVHNSQYRKVFLLTTNELEINNNLLGRPSRIRYVRPFGN
;
A
#
# COMPACT_ATOMS: atom_id res chain seq x y z
N MET A 1 4.18 -29.55 5.92
CA MET A 1 4.31 -28.10 5.74
C MET A 1 2.98 -27.50 6.20
N GLU A 2 2.98 -26.77 7.31
CA GLU A 2 1.79 -26.02 7.72
C GLU A 2 1.54 -24.94 6.65
N GLN A 3 0.42 -25.05 5.95
CA GLN A 3 0.00 -23.99 5.03
C GLN A 3 -0.39 -22.78 5.88
N ASN A 4 0.44 -21.76 5.83
CA ASN A 4 0.10 -20.44 6.37
C ASN A 4 -1.05 -19.86 5.55
N ILE A 5 -2.25 -19.98 6.07
CA ILE A 5 -3.47 -19.46 5.43
C ILE A 5 -3.97 -18.22 6.16
N TRP A 6 -4.66 -17.37 5.45
CA TRP A 6 -5.35 -16.24 6.05
C TRP A 6 -6.72 -16.69 6.57
N ILE A 7 -6.99 -16.43 7.85
CA ILE A 7 -8.26 -16.72 8.52
C ILE A 7 -9.01 -15.39 8.67
N GLN A 8 -10.30 -15.43 8.34
CA GLN A 8 -11.20 -14.30 8.56
C GLN A 8 -12.08 -14.54 9.80
N ASP A 9 -12.10 -13.57 10.69
CA ASP A 9 -13.04 -13.48 11.80
C ASP A 9 -13.70 -12.09 11.77
N GLY A 10 -14.96 -12.02 11.34
CA GLY A 10 -15.63 -10.77 11.04
C GLY A 10 -14.91 -9.96 9.96
N ASN A 11 -14.44 -8.75 10.31
CA ASN A 11 -13.63 -7.89 9.46
C ASN A 11 -12.11 -8.03 9.68
N THR A 12 -11.69 -8.96 10.53
CA THR A 12 -10.29 -9.17 10.89
C THR A 12 -9.71 -10.32 10.08
N PHE A 13 -8.49 -10.12 9.56
CA PHE A 13 -7.72 -11.13 8.85
C PHE A 13 -6.40 -11.37 9.56
N MET A 14 -6.10 -12.61 9.91
CA MET A 14 -4.87 -13.01 10.58
C MET A 14 -4.32 -14.32 10.02
N LYS A 15 -3.03 -14.56 10.21
CA LYS A 15 -2.43 -15.85 9.89
C LYS A 15 -2.76 -16.88 10.96
N GLY A 16 -3.11 -18.07 10.54
CA GLY A 16 -3.39 -19.16 11.46
C GLY A 16 -3.67 -20.49 10.76
N SER A 17 -3.91 -21.53 11.57
CA SER A 17 -4.42 -22.81 11.08
C SER A 17 -5.93 -22.73 10.93
N ALA A 18 -6.46 -23.14 9.79
CA ALA A 18 -7.86 -22.91 9.45
C ALA A 18 -8.81 -23.76 10.28
N THR A 19 -9.70 -23.08 10.98
CA THR A 19 -10.93 -23.69 11.51
C THR A 19 -12.20 -22.99 11.02
N THR A 20 -12.06 -21.81 10.40
CA THR A 20 -13.19 -21.01 9.89
C THR A 20 -13.05 -20.76 8.39
N LYS A 21 -13.13 -19.51 7.92
CA LYS A 21 -13.05 -19.20 6.50
C LYS A 21 -11.60 -18.91 6.10
N ALA A 22 -11.01 -19.81 5.33
CA ALA A 22 -9.64 -19.66 4.82
C ALA A 22 -9.60 -18.91 3.48
N HIS A 23 -8.54 -18.14 3.28
CA HIS A 23 -8.23 -17.46 2.03
C HIS A 23 -6.84 -17.91 1.55
N PRO A 24 -6.71 -19.07 0.91
CA PRO A 24 -5.42 -19.66 0.54
C PRO A 24 -4.66 -18.83 -0.50
N GLU A 25 -5.38 -18.09 -1.35
CA GLU A 25 -4.79 -17.24 -2.40
C GLU A 25 -4.43 -15.82 -1.90
N GLY A 26 -4.63 -15.54 -0.62
CA GLY A 26 -4.40 -14.24 0.01
C GLY A 26 -5.70 -13.51 0.38
N LEU A 27 -5.61 -12.22 0.63
CA LEU A 27 -6.76 -11.42 1.00
C LEU A 27 -7.68 -11.15 -0.20
N PRO A 28 -9.01 -11.16 0.00
CA PRO A 28 -9.92 -10.65 -1.02
C PRO A 28 -9.65 -9.16 -1.28
N LYS A 29 -10.06 -8.68 -2.45
CA LYS A 29 -10.05 -7.26 -2.76
C LYS A 29 -10.76 -6.49 -1.66
N GLY A 30 -10.18 -5.37 -1.24
CA GLY A 30 -10.71 -4.51 -0.19
C GLY A 30 -9.64 -3.58 0.36
N ILE A 31 -10.05 -2.77 1.32
CA ILE A 31 -9.18 -1.84 2.03
C ILE A 31 -8.97 -2.39 3.43
N TYR A 32 -7.72 -2.44 3.83
CA TYR A 32 -7.28 -3.00 5.12
C TYR A 32 -6.39 -2.00 5.84
N GLU A 33 -6.43 -2.01 7.15
CA GLU A 33 -5.47 -1.33 8.02
C GLU A 33 -4.75 -2.33 8.91
N VAL A 34 -3.50 -2.01 9.26
CA VAL A 34 -2.75 -2.81 10.22
C VAL A 34 -3.20 -2.43 11.64
N LYS A 35 -3.47 -3.43 12.45
CA LYS A 35 -3.78 -3.29 13.88
C LYS A 35 -2.84 -4.16 14.70
N GLU A 36 -2.51 -3.66 15.88
CA GLU A 36 -1.74 -4.38 16.88
C GLU A 36 -2.69 -5.10 17.87
N SER A 37 -2.27 -6.28 18.31
CA SER A 37 -2.91 -7.05 19.36
C SER A 37 -1.86 -7.56 20.36
N MET A 38 -2.29 -8.19 21.43
CA MET A 38 -1.39 -8.82 22.41
C MET A 38 -0.52 -9.94 21.80
N THR A 39 -0.92 -10.50 20.67
CA THR A 39 -0.26 -11.62 19.99
C THR A 39 0.45 -11.21 18.69
N GLY A 40 0.55 -9.91 18.40
CA GLY A 40 1.19 -9.38 17.18
C GLY A 40 0.23 -8.57 16.32
N TYR A 41 0.52 -8.51 15.01
CA TYR A 41 -0.24 -7.68 14.06
C TYR A 41 -1.27 -8.51 13.29
N TYR A 42 -2.37 -7.85 12.92
CA TYR A 42 -3.41 -8.40 12.06
C TYR A 42 -3.95 -7.32 11.11
N LEU A 43 -4.71 -7.74 10.11
CA LEU A 43 -5.32 -6.84 9.14
C LEU A 43 -6.82 -6.74 9.40
N ASN A 44 -7.28 -5.52 9.67
CA ASN A 44 -8.69 -5.20 9.85
C ASN A 44 -9.25 -4.64 8.54
N ARG A 45 -10.33 -5.23 8.02
CA ARG A 45 -10.97 -4.78 6.79
C ARG A 45 -11.85 -3.56 7.05
N LEU A 46 -11.62 -2.49 6.29
CA LEU A 46 -12.39 -1.23 6.37
C LEU A 46 -13.54 -1.17 5.37
N GLY A 47 -13.37 -1.77 4.19
CA GLY A 47 -14.38 -1.73 3.13
C GLY A 47 -13.92 -2.42 1.85
N ASP A 48 -14.76 -2.37 0.81
CA ASP A 48 -14.50 -3.00 -0.48
C ASP A 48 -13.70 -2.12 -1.43
N SER A 49 -13.90 -0.80 -1.35
CA SER A 49 -13.27 0.22 -2.19
C SER A 49 -13.39 1.60 -1.55
N PHE A 50 -12.59 2.56 -2.01
CA PHE A 50 -12.78 3.96 -1.65
C PHE A 50 -14.05 4.50 -2.33
N VAL A 51 -14.91 5.14 -1.54
CA VAL A 51 -16.20 5.69 -2.01
C VAL A 51 -16.15 7.20 -1.99
N PHE A 52 -16.42 7.83 -3.12
CA PHE A 52 -16.46 9.27 -3.26
C PHE A 52 -17.92 9.73 -3.37
N ASN A 53 -18.42 10.45 -2.36
CA ASN A 53 -19.78 10.99 -2.33
C ASN A 53 -19.92 12.30 -3.14
N TYR A 54 -18.94 12.60 -4.00
CA TYR A 54 -18.88 13.79 -4.83
C TYR A 54 -18.22 13.47 -6.17
N LYS A 55 -18.46 14.35 -7.14
CA LYS A 55 -17.82 14.22 -8.45
C LYS A 55 -16.34 14.56 -8.34
N LEU A 56 -15.49 13.66 -8.82
CA LEU A 56 -14.05 13.87 -8.85
C LEU A 56 -13.69 14.82 -9.99
N TYR A 57 -13.00 15.92 -9.66
CA TYR A 57 -12.49 16.90 -10.61
C TYR A 57 -10.96 16.87 -10.59
N GLY A 58 -10.34 17.17 -11.75
CA GLY A 58 -8.89 17.32 -11.83
C GLY A 58 -8.07 16.00 -11.72
N ILE A 59 -8.72 14.84 -11.68
CA ILE A 59 -8.01 13.56 -11.70
C ILE A 59 -7.42 13.35 -13.08
N ASN A 60 -6.10 13.07 -13.10
CA ASN A 60 -5.41 12.74 -14.33
C ASN A 60 -5.66 11.28 -14.72
N ASN A 61 -6.77 11.04 -15.44
CA ASN A 61 -7.13 9.70 -15.89
C ASN A 61 -6.09 9.08 -16.82
N GLU A 62 -5.43 9.87 -17.68
CA GLU A 62 -4.37 9.37 -18.57
C GLU A 62 -3.20 8.76 -17.77
N PHE A 63 -2.81 9.43 -16.68
CA PHE A 63 -1.78 8.89 -15.80
C PHE A 63 -2.23 7.60 -15.11
N ILE A 64 -3.46 7.58 -14.58
CA ILE A 64 -4.02 6.40 -13.91
C ILE A 64 -4.06 5.21 -14.89
N ASP A 65 -4.58 5.42 -16.10
CA ASP A 65 -4.66 4.38 -17.13
C ASP A 65 -3.27 3.91 -17.57
N HIS A 66 -2.32 4.85 -17.72
CA HIS A 66 -0.92 4.51 -17.98
C HIS A 66 -0.30 3.68 -16.87
N PHE A 67 -0.52 4.04 -15.60
CA PHE A 67 0.01 3.31 -14.46
C PHE A 67 -0.57 1.89 -14.39
N VAL A 68 -1.89 1.74 -14.55
CA VAL A 68 -2.57 0.43 -14.58
C VAL A 68 -2.03 -0.43 -15.71
N LYS A 69 -1.85 0.15 -16.92
CA LYS A 69 -1.24 -0.55 -18.06
C LYS A 69 0.19 -0.99 -17.76
N THR A 70 0.97 -0.11 -17.11
CA THR A 70 2.35 -0.45 -16.70
C THR A 70 2.35 -1.59 -15.71
N TYR A 71 1.50 -1.56 -14.68
CA TYR A 71 1.36 -2.64 -13.72
C TYR A 71 1.04 -3.97 -14.40
N ASN A 72 0.10 -3.98 -15.34
CA ASN A 72 -0.30 -5.20 -16.06
C ASN A 72 0.82 -5.78 -16.96
N ASN A 73 1.77 -4.94 -17.39
CA ASN A 73 2.88 -5.34 -18.28
C ASN A 73 4.23 -5.47 -17.53
N THR A 74 4.26 -5.34 -16.21
CA THR A 74 5.48 -5.42 -15.39
C THR A 74 5.40 -6.61 -14.46
N THR A 75 6.50 -7.30 -14.24
CA THR A 75 6.60 -8.44 -13.31
C THR A 75 7.14 -8.03 -11.93
N GLY A 76 7.73 -6.85 -11.82
CA GLY A 76 8.31 -6.34 -10.56
C GLY A 76 7.38 -5.38 -9.81
N ASN A 77 7.88 -4.91 -8.67
CA ASN A 77 7.22 -3.89 -7.89
C ASN A 77 7.09 -2.57 -8.66
N LEU A 78 6.09 -1.77 -8.30
CA LEU A 78 5.84 -0.49 -8.94
C LEU A 78 5.45 0.54 -7.88
N GLY A 79 6.08 1.72 -7.90
CA GLY A 79 5.79 2.77 -6.95
C GLY A 79 5.48 4.12 -7.60
N VAL A 80 4.59 4.88 -6.97
CA VAL A 80 4.33 6.28 -7.31
C VAL A 80 4.27 7.13 -6.05
N LEU A 81 4.88 8.31 -6.13
CA LEU A 81 4.81 9.37 -5.15
C LEU A 81 4.02 10.55 -5.71
N PHE A 82 2.94 10.89 -5.05
CA PHE A 82 2.16 12.11 -5.29
C PHE A 82 2.63 13.19 -4.33
N ASN A 83 3.26 14.24 -4.83
CA ASN A 83 3.80 15.33 -4.01
C ASN A 83 3.14 16.67 -4.35
N GLY A 84 3.12 17.60 -3.40
CA GLY A 84 2.60 18.96 -3.64
C GLY A 84 1.73 19.49 -2.51
N ILE A 85 1.17 20.66 -2.69
CA ILE A 85 0.45 21.44 -1.67
C ILE A 85 -0.76 20.66 -1.13
N LYS A 86 -1.07 20.84 0.16
CA LYS A 86 -2.24 20.25 0.81
C LYS A 86 -3.53 20.72 0.11
N GLY A 87 -4.50 19.80 -0.04
CA GLY A 87 -5.80 20.09 -0.65
C GLY A 87 -5.84 20.03 -2.17
N THR A 88 -4.75 19.62 -2.85
CA THR A 88 -4.68 19.53 -4.32
C THR A 88 -5.18 18.21 -4.91
N GLY A 89 -5.70 17.28 -4.08
CA GLY A 89 -6.32 16.03 -4.55
C GLY A 89 -5.38 14.83 -4.63
N LYS A 90 -4.17 14.88 -4.02
CA LYS A 90 -3.21 13.75 -4.01
C LYS A 90 -3.81 12.46 -3.48
N THR A 91 -4.35 12.50 -2.25
CA THR A 91 -4.96 11.34 -1.58
C THR A 91 -6.11 10.78 -2.41
N VAL A 92 -7.00 11.64 -2.90
CA VAL A 92 -8.15 11.23 -3.75
C VAL A 92 -7.67 10.56 -5.06
N THR A 93 -6.59 11.06 -5.66
CA THR A 93 -6.02 10.44 -6.86
C THR A 93 -5.37 9.08 -6.55
N ALA A 94 -4.70 8.97 -5.40
CA ALA A 94 -4.15 7.70 -4.94
C ALA A 94 -5.25 6.66 -4.67
N GLU A 95 -6.33 7.07 -4.01
CA GLU A 95 -7.50 6.23 -3.73
C GLU A 95 -8.20 5.75 -5.01
N GLU A 96 -8.36 6.65 -6.01
CA GLU A 96 -8.91 6.26 -7.32
C GLU A 96 -7.98 5.29 -8.05
N LEU A 97 -6.68 5.47 -7.97
CA LEU A 97 -5.72 4.53 -8.53
C LEU A 97 -5.83 3.15 -7.84
N CYS A 98 -6.00 3.11 -6.52
CA CYS A 98 -6.30 1.88 -5.78
C CYS A 98 -7.55 1.18 -6.34
N ASN A 99 -8.63 1.93 -6.54
CA ASN A 99 -9.88 1.39 -7.07
C ASN A 99 -9.70 0.77 -8.48
N ARG A 100 -8.88 1.42 -9.32
CA ARG A 100 -8.61 0.96 -10.71
C ARG A 100 -7.71 -0.27 -10.76
N LEU A 101 -6.74 -0.40 -9.86
CA LEU A 101 -5.84 -1.56 -9.79
C LEU A 101 -6.54 -2.83 -9.30
N LYS A 102 -7.62 -2.71 -8.53
CA LYS A 102 -8.44 -3.81 -8.03
C LYS A 102 -7.68 -4.86 -7.19
N LEU A 103 -6.64 -4.43 -6.52
CA LEU A 103 -5.85 -5.24 -5.59
C LEU A 103 -6.31 -5.00 -4.13
N PRO A 104 -5.97 -5.91 -3.19
CA PRO A 104 -6.04 -5.58 -1.76
C PRO A 104 -5.17 -4.37 -1.45
N VAL A 105 -5.73 -3.39 -0.73
CA VAL A 105 -5.03 -2.16 -0.31
C VAL A 105 -4.76 -2.24 1.18
N ILE A 106 -3.51 -2.12 1.57
CA ILE A 106 -3.09 -2.09 2.98
C ILE A 106 -2.65 -0.66 3.28
N ILE A 107 -3.43 0.05 4.10
CA ILE A 107 -3.08 1.37 4.59
C ILE A 107 -2.03 1.21 5.68
N VAL A 108 -0.85 1.78 5.45
CA VAL A 108 0.29 1.70 6.38
C VAL A 108 0.42 3.03 7.10
N LYS A 109 0.30 2.99 8.42
CA LYS A 109 0.49 4.13 9.32
C LYS A 109 1.58 3.80 10.32
N SER A 110 2.32 4.81 10.77
CA SER A 110 3.30 4.63 11.84
C SER A 110 2.64 4.18 13.15
N CYS A 111 3.32 3.34 13.90
CA CYS A 111 2.90 2.87 15.21
C CYS A 111 4.12 2.67 16.12
N LYS A 112 3.88 2.41 17.41
CA LYS A 112 4.95 1.90 18.28
C LYS A 112 5.37 0.53 17.75
N GLY A 113 6.67 0.29 17.57
CA GLY A 113 7.15 -0.95 16.94
C GLY A 113 7.01 -0.94 15.42
N GLU A 114 7.26 0.20 14.79
CA GLU A 114 7.24 0.38 13.32
C GLU A 114 8.03 -0.70 12.60
N ASP A 115 9.23 -1.02 13.06
CA ASP A 115 10.09 -2.05 12.46
C ASP A 115 9.42 -3.43 12.49
N ASP A 116 8.82 -3.82 13.62
CA ASP A 116 8.12 -5.11 13.78
C ASP A 116 6.88 -5.16 12.88
N MET A 117 6.16 -4.05 12.74
CA MET A 117 5.01 -3.95 11.83
C MET A 117 5.44 -4.08 10.36
N LEU A 118 6.51 -3.40 9.97
CA LEU A 118 7.03 -3.47 8.60
C LEU A 118 7.59 -4.88 8.31
N GLU A 119 8.23 -5.53 9.28
CA GLU A 119 8.66 -6.92 9.17
C GLU A 119 7.47 -7.87 9.02
N PHE A 120 6.41 -7.69 9.80
CA PHE A 120 5.15 -8.43 9.63
C PHE A 120 4.62 -8.27 8.20
N LEU A 121 4.54 -7.06 7.68
CA LEU A 121 4.08 -6.81 6.31
C LEU A 121 4.99 -7.45 5.26
N ALA A 122 6.30 -7.36 5.43
CA ALA A 122 7.28 -7.94 4.51
C ALA A 122 7.23 -9.47 4.46
N THR A 123 7.02 -10.12 5.60
CA THR A 123 7.11 -11.57 5.74
C THR A 123 5.77 -12.29 5.59
N GLN A 124 4.66 -11.64 5.98
CA GLN A 124 3.36 -12.28 6.01
C GLN A 124 2.48 -11.98 4.78
N ILE A 125 2.77 -10.90 4.04
CA ILE A 125 1.99 -10.53 2.85
C ILE A 125 2.56 -11.23 1.62
N ASN A 126 2.04 -12.40 1.31
CA ASN A 126 2.48 -13.27 0.21
C ASN A 126 1.43 -13.35 -0.92
N PHE A 127 0.97 -12.20 -1.39
CA PHE A 127 0.07 -12.01 -2.53
C PHE A 127 0.28 -10.60 -3.12
N ASP A 128 -0.21 -10.37 -4.33
CA ASP A 128 -0.15 -9.04 -4.97
C ASP A 128 -1.03 -8.06 -4.19
N CYS A 129 -0.49 -6.90 -3.79
CA CYS A 129 -1.22 -5.90 -3.03
C CYS A 129 -0.67 -4.49 -3.23
N ILE A 130 -1.40 -3.51 -2.71
CA ILE A 130 -1.00 -2.11 -2.63
C ILE A 130 -0.66 -1.79 -1.18
N PHE A 131 0.51 -1.23 -0.94
CA PHE A 131 0.85 -0.54 0.30
C PHE A 131 0.64 0.95 0.11
N PHE A 132 -0.30 1.51 0.86
CA PHE A 132 -0.68 2.92 0.76
C PHE A 132 -0.20 3.70 1.98
N PHE A 133 0.71 4.64 1.76
CA PHE A 133 1.29 5.55 2.75
C PHE A 133 0.75 6.96 2.51
N ASP A 134 -0.30 7.34 3.21
CA ASP A 134 -0.86 8.69 3.10
C ASP A 134 -0.13 9.65 4.04
N GLU A 135 0.20 10.84 3.51
CA GLU A 135 0.98 11.86 4.21
C GLU A 135 2.30 11.28 4.81
N TYR A 136 3.05 10.55 3.96
CA TYR A 136 4.28 9.84 4.30
C TYR A 136 5.25 10.66 5.17
N GLU A 137 5.39 11.96 4.90
CA GLU A 137 6.30 12.85 5.61
C GLU A 137 5.96 13.02 7.09
N LYS A 138 4.73 12.83 7.49
CA LYS A 138 4.31 13.00 8.88
C LYS A 138 4.69 11.81 9.75
N GLU A 139 4.67 10.65 9.17
CA GLU A 139 4.79 9.40 9.90
C GLU A 139 6.15 8.72 9.69
N PHE A 140 6.77 8.87 8.50
CA PHE A 140 7.91 8.06 8.08
C PHE A 140 9.10 8.85 7.52
N LYS A 141 9.12 10.18 7.61
CA LYS A 141 10.09 11.06 6.91
C LYS A 141 11.55 10.66 7.09
N GLU A 142 11.93 10.25 8.29
CA GLU A 142 13.32 9.89 8.64
C GLU A 142 13.51 8.37 8.77
N SER A 143 12.47 7.59 8.48
CA SER A 143 12.49 6.16 8.65
C SER A 143 13.30 5.49 7.54
N SER A 144 14.49 5.00 7.88
CA SER A 144 15.23 4.06 7.03
C SER A 144 14.50 2.72 6.90
N SER A 145 13.61 2.40 7.84
CA SER A 145 12.87 1.15 7.92
C SER A 145 11.90 0.98 6.76
N VAL A 146 11.20 2.05 6.35
CA VAL A 146 10.32 2.00 5.15
C VAL A 146 11.13 1.74 3.88
N LEU A 147 12.31 2.34 3.74
CA LEU A 147 13.19 2.09 2.60
C LEU A 147 13.66 0.62 2.59
N SER A 148 14.04 0.10 3.75
CA SER A 148 14.43 -1.30 3.92
C SER A 148 13.27 -2.25 3.65
N PHE A 149 12.07 -1.92 4.11
CA PHE A 149 10.84 -2.64 3.80
C PHE A 149 10.57 -2.70 2.29
N MET A 150 10.62 -1.57 1.58
CA MET A 150 10.42 -1.53 0.12
C MET A 150 11.45 -2.37 -0.62
N ASP A 151 12.70 -2.40 -0.16
CA ASP A 151 13.76 -3.25 -0.72
C ASP A 151 13.55 -4.73 -0.34
N GLY A 152 13.17 -5.02 0.90
CA GLY A 152 12.98 -6.37 1.40
C GLY A 152 11.90 -7.15 0.65
N VAL A 153 10.80 -6.50 0.31
CA VAL A 153 9.70 -7.11 -0.48
C VAL A 153 10.02 -7.20 -1.98
N HIS A 154 11.14 -6.65 -2.43
CA HIS A 154 11.53 -6.72 -3.86
C HIS A 154 11.82 -8.14 -4.33
N ASN A 155 12.32 -8.99 -3.46
CA ASN A 155 12.64 -10.39 -3.79
C ASN A 155 11.43 -11.34 -3.68
N SER A 156 10.24 -10.80 -3.38
CA SER A 156 9.01 -11.58 -3.37
C SER A 156 8.59 -11.98 -4.77
N GLN A 157 8.07 -13.20 -4.92
CA GLN A 157 7.40 -13.62 -6.17
C GLN A 157 6.08 -12.86 -6.42
N TYR A 158 5.60 -12.12 -5.41
CA TYR A 158 4.38 -11.34 -5.48
C TYR A 158 4.70 -9.87 -5.66
N ARG A 159 3.96 -9.21 -6.54
CA ARG A 159 4.17 -7.80 -6.86
C ARG A 159 3.56 -6.90 -5.82
N LYS A 160 4.29 -5.86 -5.44
CA LYS A 160 3.83 -4.83 -4.54
C LYS A 160 3.73 -3.50 -5.27
N VAL A 161 2.63 -2.82 -5.05
CA VAL A 161 2.47 -1.44 -5.51
C VAL A 161 2.62 -0.52 -4.29
N PHE A 162 3.54 0.44 -4.38
CA PHE A 162 3.76 1.45 -3.36
C PHE A 162 3.12 2.76 -3.79
N LEU A 163 2.08 3.20 -3.07
CA LEU A 163 1.46 4.51 -3.26
C LEU A 163 1.81 5.38 -2.06
N LEU A 164 2.49 6.49 -2.32
CA LEU A 164 2.85 7.47 -1.30
C LEU A 164 2.25 8.83 -1.64
N THR A 165 1.75 9.53 -0.64
CA THR A 165 1.43 10.96 -0.76
C THR A 165 2.30 11.77 0.18
N THR A 166 2.67 12.99 -0.22
CA THR A 166 3.41 13.93 0.63
C THR A 166 3.00 15.37 0.34
N ASN A 167 3.02 16.21 1.38
CA ASN A 167 2.82 17.65 1.24
C ASN A 167 4.15 18.39 1.00
N GLU A 168 5.27 17.68 1.00
CA GLU A 168 6.59 18.26 0.71
C GLU A 168 6.80 18.44 -0.80
N LEU A 169 7.38 19.57 -1.17
CA LEU A 169 7.77 19.85 -2.55
C LEU A 169 9.13 19.22 -2.88
N GLU A 170 10.02 19.18 -1.89
CA GLU A 170 11.33 18.54 -1.99
C GLU A 170 11.21 17.06 -1.63
N ILE A 171 11.64 16.21 -2.53
CA ILE A 171 11.54 14.76 -2.37
C ILE A 171 12.87 14.21 -1.91
N ASN A 172 12.85 13.35 -0.90
CA ASN A 172 14.04 12.63 -0.47
C ASN A 172 14.55 11.72 -1.61
N ASN A 173 15.77 12.01 -2.08
CA ASN A 173 16.40 11.26 -3.17
C ASN A 173 16.54 9.76 -2.88
N ASN A 174 16.57 9.34 -1.62
CA ASN A 174 16.63 7.93 -1.25
C ASN A 174 15.35 7.14 -1.64
N LEU A 175 14.21 7.82 -1.77
CA LEU A 175 12.98 7.21 -2.30
C LEU A 175 13.09 6.93 -3.80
N LEU A 176 13.82 7.76 -4.53
CA LEU A 176 13.88 7.75 -6.00
C LEU A 176 15.04 6.89 -6.55
N GLY A 177 15.99 6.51 -5.73
CA GLY A 177 17.25 5.92 -6.18
C GLY A 177 17.19 4.51 -6.74
N ARG A 178 16.04 3.82 -6.66
CA ARG A 178 15.90 2.43 -7.12
C ARG A 178 14.58 2.21 -7.86
N PRO A 179 14.61 1.55 -9.04
CA PRO A 179 13.40 1.30 -9.84
C PRO A 179 12.33 0.46 -9.11
N SER A 180 12.73 -0.34 -8.12
CA SER A 180 11.85 -1.17 -7.29
C SER A 180 11.07 -0.40 -6.24
N ARG A 181 11.44 0.85 -5.95
CA ARG A 181 10.77 1.72 -4.98
C ARG A 181 9.76 2.61 -5.66
N ILE A 182 10.17 3.81 -6.05
CA ILE A 182 9.33 4.83 -6.68
C ILE A 182 9.78 5.02 -8.13
N ARG A 183 8.93 4.63 -9.06
CA ARG A 183 9.15 4.80 -10.49
C ARG A 183 8.56 6.10 -11.03
N TYR A 184 7.47 6.56 -10.44
CA TYR A 184 6.77 7.75 -10.88
C TYR A 184 6.70 8.77 -9.75
N VAL A 185 6.98 10.03 -10.09
CA VAL A 185 6.71 11.18 -9.23
C VAL A 185 5.70 12.06 -9.95
N ARG A 186 4.63 12.41 -9.26
CA ARG A 186 3.54 13.23 -9.82
C ARG A 186 3.31 14.45 -8.95
N PRO A 187 3.80 15.61 -9.39
CA PRO A 187 3.57 16.85 -8.67
C PRO A 187 2.10 17.30 -8.80
N PHE A 188 1.57 17.81 -7.70
CA PHE A 188 0.28 18.46 -7.59
C PHE A 188 0.51 19.89 -7.13
N GLY A 189 0.11 20.84 -7.94
CA GLY A 189 0.21 22.27 -7.71
C GLY A 189 -0.61 23.01 -8.74
N ASN A 190 -0.73 24.31 -8.55
CA ASN A 190 -1.41 25.20 -9.52
C ASN A 190 -0.59 25.31 -10.80
#